data_4a4653bee8ff7fa31bf258aaf6b46a3e
#
_entry.id   4a4653bee8ff7fa31bf258aaf6b46a3e
#
_cell.length_a   1.000
_cell.length_b   1.000
_cell.length_c   1.000
_cell.angle_alpha   90.00
_cell.angle_beta   90.00
_cell.angle_gamma   90.00
#
_symmetry.space_group_name_H-M   'P 1'
#
loop_
_entity.id
_entity.type
_entity.pdbx_description
1 polymer ?
#
loop_
_entity_poly.entity_id
_entity_poly.type
_entity_poly.pdbx_seq_one_letter_code
_entity_poly.pdbx_strand_id
1 'polypeptide(L)'
;MRKLMVVLAALALVLTLSIPAYAINYGEPDGDDHPYVGVMVAYDETGAPLWRCSGSVITPTVFLTAGHCVYGAASAQVWFESTRDELVAAGYPLAGGTTGTPIPHPEYDDFASYPITHDVGVVILDEPVTVARYAELPEENFLDGLATRRGLQDVTFTTVGYGVQSVKPRAESVVTRYQATSSLINLRSHLTDGHNLMTTNNPGNGRGGNCSGDSGGPILYSDSDLVVAVNSFGVAPNCKGNDYAYRVDIEDTREFLAAYVTLP
;
A
#
# COMPACT_ATOMS: atom_id res chain seq x y z
N MET A 1 -24.35 48.05 5.93
CA MET A 1 -24.98 46.80 5.48
C MET A 1 -24.20 46.14 4.36
N ARG A 2 -23.91 46.81 3.23
CA ARG A 2 -23.20 46.23 2.08
C ARG A 2 -21.79 45.67 2.40
N LYS A 3 -20.99 46.36 3.25
CA LYS A 3 -19.65 45.88 3.69
C LYS A 3 -19.74 44.67 4.63
N LEU A 4 -20.77 44.58 5.47
CA LEU A 4 -21.00 43.44 6.36
C LEU A 4 -21.42 42.18 5.57
N MET A 5 -22.26 42.36 4.54
CA MET A 5 -22.65 41.26 3.65
C MET A 5 -21.46 40.70 2.83
N VAL A 6 -20.54 41.57 2.39
CA VAL A 6 -19.32 41.14 1.68
C VAL A 6 -18.38 40.36 2.60
N VAL A 7 -18.23 40.80 3.86
CA VAL A 7 -17.40 40.07 4.86
C VAL A 7 -18.03 38.72 5.22
N LEU A 8 -19.36 38.67 5.39
CA LEU A 8 -20.06 37.41 5.66
C LEU A 8 -20.01 36.44 4.47
N ALA A 9 -20.13 36.96 3.25
CA ALA A 9 -19.97 36.13 2.02
C ALA A 9 -18.55 35.63 1.84
N ALA A 10 -17.52 36.44 2.15
CA ALA A 10 -16.13 36.01 2.12
C ALA A 10 -15.82 34.97 3.22
N LEU A 11 -16.40 35.14 4.43
CA LEU A 11 -16.27 34.19 5.52
C LEU A 11 -16.97 32.84 5.19
N ALA A 12 -18.15 32.90 4.56
CA ALA A 12 -18.87 31.71 4.10
C ALA A 12 -18.11 30.99 2.99
N LEU A 13 -17.44 31.71 2.09
CA LEU A 13 -16.63 31.12 1.02
C LEU A 13 -15.36 30.47 1.55
N VAL A 14 -14.76 30.99 2.63
CA VAL A 14 -13.59 30.39 3.29
C VAL A 14 -13.97 29.11 4.06
N LEU A 15 -15.20 29.03 4.58
CA LEU A 15 -15.70 27.86 5.31
C LEU A 15 -16.07 26.66 4.40
N THR A 16 -16.21 26.89 3.08
CA THR A 16 -16.52 25.81 2.11
C THR A 16 -15.28 25.22 1.45
N LEU A 17 -14.08 25.76 1.70
CA LEU A 17 -12.81 25.21 1.24
C LEU A 17 -12.19 24.32 2.34
N SER A 18 -12.96 23.41 2.95
CA SER A 18 -12.39 22.25 3.60
C SER A 18 -11.84 21.36 2.50
N ILE A 19 -10.54 21.49 2.19
CA ILE A 19 -9.83 20.52 1.38
C ILE A 19 -9.84 19.24 2.22
N PRO A 20 -10.50 18.17 1.77
CA PRO A 20 -10.43 16.90 2.47
C PRO A 20 -8.96 16.48 2.53
N ALA A 21 -8.49 16.05 3.68
CA ALA A 21 -7.20 15.41 3.83
C ALA A 21 -7.39 13.93 3.52
N TYR A 22 -6.52 13.36 2.71
CA TYR A 22 -6.69 12.06 2.08
C TYR A 22 -5.67 11.04 2.60
N ALA A 23 -6.08 9.75 2.80
CA ALA A 23 -5.22 8.60 3.03
C ALA A 23 -4.34 8.37 1.80
N ILE A 24 -3.22 7.70 1.94
CA ILE A 24 -2.15 7.86 0.97
C ILE A 24 -1.90 9.36 0.77
N ASN A 25 -0.73 9.82 1.11
CA ASN A 25 -0.41 11.25 1.14
C ASN A 25 -0.73 11.88 -0.23
N TYR A 26 -1.68 12.82 -0.27
CA TYR A 26 -2.24 13.43 -1.48
C TYR A 26 -3.00 12.49 -2.43
N GLY A 27 -3.54 11.39 -1.92
CA GLY A 27 -4.39 10.47 -2.67
C GLY A 27 -5.85 10.88 -2.71
N GLU A 28 -6.67 10.05 -3.31
CA GLU A 28 -8.12 10.15 -3.37
C GLU A 28 -8.78 8.85 -2.88
N PRO A 29 -10.03 8.89 -2.42
CA PRO A 29 -10.75 7.67 -2.05
C PRO A 29 -10.76 6.68 -3.21
N ASP A 30 -10.37 5.44 -2.91
CA ASP A 30 -10.34 4.35 -3.91
C ASP A 30 -11.76 3.85 -4.29
N GLY A 31 -12.70 3.96 -3.35
CA GLY A 31 -14.01 3.37 -3.55
C GLY A 31 -13.90 1.85 -3.80
N ASP A 32 -14.44 1.41 -4.93
CA ASP A 32 -14.42 0.00 -5.36
C ASP A 32 -13.47 -0.26 -6.55
N ASP A 33 -12.55 0.67 -6.83
CA ASP A 33 -11.63 0.55 -7.96
C ASP A 33 -10.64 -0.62 -7.78
N HIS A 34 -10.20 -0.88 -6.52
CA HIS A 34 -9.28 -1.98 -6.21
C HIS A 34 -9.85 -2.88 -5.09
N PRO A 35 -10.90 -3.69 -5.37
CA PRO A 35 -11.61 -4.47 -4.36
C PRO A 35 -10.78 -5.59 -3.73
N TYR A 36 -9.65 -5.93 -4.34
CA TYR A 36 -8.69 -6.92 -3.86
C TYR A 36 -7.71 -6.35 -2.82
N VAL A 37 -7.68 -5.03 -2.61
CA VAL A 37 -6.81 -4.42 -1.60
C VAL A 37 -7.51 -4.42 -0.26
N GLY A 38 -6.83 -4.99 0.74
CA GLY A 38 -7.35 -5.14 2.11
C GLY A 38 -6.49 -4.44 3.15
N VAL A 39 -7.12 -4.11 4.28
CA VAL A 39 -6.41 -3.74 5.51
C VAL A 39 -6.15 -5.00 6.33
N MET A 40 -4.93 -5.15 6.84
CA MET A 40 -4.49 -6.25 7.68
C MET A 40 -4.16 -5.75 9.08
N VAL A 41 -4.53 -6.51 10.08
CA VAL A 41 -4.04 -6.39 11.47
C VAL A 41 -3.28 -7.66 11.82
N ALA A 42 -2.05 -7.48 12.30
CA ALA A 42 -1.22 -8.55 12.83
C ALA A 42 -1.44 -8.70 14.34
N TYR A 43 -1.40 -9.92 14.86
CA TYR A 43 -1.63 -10.23 16.28
C TYR A 43 -0.49 -11.08 16.84
N ASP A 44 -0.24 -10.90 18.15
CA ASP A 44 0.68 -11.75 18.91
C ASP A 44 0.04 -13.10 19.31
N GLU A 45 0.81 -13.94 20.01
CA GLU A 45 0.36 -15.25 20.52
C GLU A 45 -0.82 -15.16 21.52
N THR A 46 -1.02 -13.99 22.11
CA THR A 46 -2.14 -13.76 23.06
C THR A 46 -3.41 -13.24 22.37
N GLY A 47 -3.34 -12.96 21.05
CA GLY A 47 -4.40 -12.33 20.27
C GLY A 47 -4.48 -10.82 20.45
N ALA A 48 -3.43 -10.18 21.01
CA ALA A 48 -3.36 -8.72 21.09
C ALA A 48 -2.88 -8.14 19.75
N PRO A 49 -3.50 -7.04 19.25
CA PRO A 49 -3.08 -6.42 18.00
C PRO A 49 -1.70 -5.78 18.13
N LEU A 50 -0.84 -6.05 17.16
CA LEU A 50 0.53 -5.53 17.09
C LEU A 50 0.59 -4.26 16.21
N TRP A 51 0.27 -4.40 14.93
CA TRP A 51 0.30 -3.31 13.95
C TRP A 51 -0.70 -3.53 12.82
N ARG A 52 -0.87 -2.49 12.02
CA ARG A 52 -1.74 -2.47 10.85
C ARG A 52 -0.91 -2.26 9.59
N CYS A 53 -1.21 -3.03 8.56
CA CYS A 53 -0.67 -2.93 7.22
C CYS A 53 -1.79 -2.94 6.16
N SER A 54 -1.39 -2.81 4.92
CA SER A 54 -2.20 -3.05 3.73
C SER A 54 -1.66 -4.26 2.96
N GLY A 55 -2.40 -4.72 1.96
CA GLY A 55 -1.97 -5.79 1.06
C GLY A 55 -3.03 -6.09 0.02
N SER A 56 -2.85 -7.12 -0.77
CA SER A 56 -3.78 -7.51 -1.83
C SER A 56 -3.96 -9.01 -1.94
N VAL A 57 -5.21 -9.49 -2.15
CA VAL A 57 -5.43 -10.90 -2.51
C VAL A 57 -5.08 -11.12 -3.97
N ILE A 58 -4.17 -12.09 -4.19
CA ILE A 58 -3.71 -12.54 -5.51
C ILE A 58 -4.37 -13.88 -5.90
N THR A 59 -4.93 -14.60 -4.93
CA THR A 59 -5.81 -15.77 -5.11
C THR A 59 -6.87 -15.74 -3.99
N PRO A 60 -7.92 -16.57 -4.03
CA PRO A 60 -8.92 -16.62 -2.96
C PRO A 60 -8.35 -16.81 -1.55
N THR A 61 -7.18 -17.42 -1.41
CA THR A 61 -6.59 -17.79 -0.11
C THR A 61 -5.20 -17.20 0.14
N VAL A 62 -4.66 -16.40 -0.78
CA VAL A 62 -3.32 -15.82 -0.63
C VAL A 62 -3.39 -14.29 -0.68
N PHE A 63 -3.07 -13.67 0.44
CA PHE A 63 -2.96 -12.22 0.60
C PHE A 63 -1.48 -11.83 0.60
N LEU A 64 -1.05 -11.08 -0.42
CA LEU A 64 0.31 -10.56 -0.58
C LEU A 64 0.47 -9.28 0.23
N THR A 65 1.56 -9.17 0.97
CA THR A 65 1.92 -8.00 1.79
C THR A 65 3.44 -7.88 1.93
N ALA A 66 3.94 -6.97 2.77
CA ALA A 66 5.36 -6.85 3.07
C ALA A 66 5.84 -7.85 4.14
N GLY A 67 7.11 -8.20 4.11
CA GLY A 67 7.74 -9.07 5.10
C GLY A 67 7.63 -8.51 6.52
N HIS A 68 7.91 -7.21 6.70
CA HIS A 68 7.79 -6.56 8.01
C HIS A 68 6.36 -6.51 8.56
N CYS A 69 5.36 -6.67 7.72
CA CYS A 69 3.95 -6.72 8.12
C CYS A 69 3.58 -8.05 8.79
N VAL A 70 4.31 -9.12 8.48
CA VAL A 70 4.02 -10.48 8.93
C VAL A 70 5.11 -11.07 9.84
N TYR A 71 6.30 -10.48 9.84
CA TYR A 71 7.42 -10.96 10.65
C TYR A 71 7.15 -10.82 12.15
N GLY A 72 7.24 -11.94 12.88
CA GLY A 72 6.98 -11.98 14.32
C GLY A 72 5.50 -11.93 14.72
N ALA A 73 4.57 -11.93 13.76
CA ALA A 73 3.15 -12.07 14.04
C ALA A 73 2.77 -13.54 14.19
N ALA A 74 1.90 -13.85 15.16
CA ALA A 74 1.37 -15.20 15.36
C ALA A 74 0.16 -15.49 14.46
N SER A 75 -0.63 -14.46 14.15
CA SER A 75 -1.78 -14.54 13.24
C SER A 75 -2.03 -13.19 12.59
N ALA A 76 -2.85 -13.19 11.55
CA ALA A 76 -3.32 -11.98 10.90
C ALA A 76 -4.82 -12.06 10.62
N GLN A 77 -5.45 -10.91 10.50
CA GLN A 77 -6.85 -10.78 10.07
C GLN A 77 -6.96 -9.70 9.01
N VAL A 78 -7.75 -9.94 7.97
CA VAL A 78 -7.85 -9.07 6.78
C VAL A 78 -9.29 -8.69 6.52
N TRP A 79 -9.53 -7.41 6.17
CA TRP A 79 -10.82 -6.84 5.76
C TRP A 79 -10.66 -6.14 4.41
N PHE A 80 -11.73 -6.11 3.61
CA PHE A 80 -11.72 -5.57 2.24
C PHE A 80 -12.68 -4.40 2.02
N GLU A 81 -13.40 -3.99 3.04
CA GLU A 81 -14.30 -2.83 3.00
C GLU A 81 -13.51 -1.56 2.69
N SER A 82 -14.06 -0.73 1.79
CA SER A 82 -13.34 0.45 1.29
C SER A 82 -13.39 1.63 2.26
N THR A 83 -14.42 1.74 3.08
CA THR A 83 -14.61 2.85 4.00
C THR A 83 -14.49 2.45 5.46
N ARG A 84 -14.13 3.42 6.31
CA ARG A 84 -14.08 3.23 7.75
C ARG A 84 -15.41 2.74 8.34
N ASP A 85 -16.52 3.29 7.86
CA ASP A 85 -17.82 2.97 8.43
C ASP A 85 -18.22 1.52 8.10
N GLU A 86 -17.92 1.06 6.89
CA GLU A 86 -18.10 -0.34 6.48
C GLU A 86 -17.17 -1.26 7.28
N LEU A 87 -15.87 -0.91 7.43
CA LEU A 87 -14.92 -1.67 8.24
C LEU A 87 -15.40 -1.83 9.69
N VAL A 88 -15.87 -0.75 10.30
CA VAL A 88 -16.42 -0.80 11.68
C VAL A 88 -17.68 -1.67 11.73
N ALA A 89 -18.55 -1.58 10.74
CA ALA A 89 -19.74 -2.42 10.64
C ALA A 89 -19.38 -3.92 10.44
N ALA A 90 -18.28 -4.20 9.74
CA ALA A 90 -17.70 -5.55 9.58
C ALA A 90 -16.95 -6.06 10.82
N GLY A 91 -16.78 -5.22 11.86
CA GLY A 91 -16.14 -5.61 13.12
C GLY A 91 -14.68 -5.24 13.29
N TYR A 92 -14.09 -4.54 12.29
CA TYR A 92 -12.71 -4.07 12.38
C TYR A 92 -12.46 -3.23 13.65
N PRO A 93 -11.33 -3.37 14.35
CA PRO A 93 -10.16 -4.23 14.04
C PRO A 93 -10.15 -5.57 14.79
N LEU A 94 -11.20 -5.92 15.50
CA LEU A 94 -11.18 -7.04 16.48
C LEU A 94 -11.98 -8.26 16.06
N ALA A 95 -12.83 -8.17 15.06
CA ALA A 95 -13.71 -9.25 14.62
C ALA A 95 -14.09 -9.10 13.14
N GLY A 96 -14.68 -10.14 12.55
CA GLY A 96 -15.35 -10.12 11.25
C GLY A 96 -14.45 -10.20 10.02
N GLY A 97 -13.16 -9.94 10.14
CA GLY A 97 -12.22 -10.14 9.04
C GLY A 97 -11.86 -11.61 8.85
N THR A 98 -11.29 -11.95 7.70
CA THR A 98 -10.78 -13.30 7.43
C THR A 98 -9.44 -13.49 8.13
N THR A 99 -9.34 -14.53 8.98
CA THR A 99 -8.10 -14.89 9.66
C THR A 99 -7.14 -15.63 8.72
N GLY A 100 -5.85 -15.65 9.09
CA GLY A 100 -4.87 -16.40 8.32
C GLY A 100 -3.50 -16.46 8.99
N THR A 101 -2.64 -17.29 8.40
CA THR A 101 -1.27 -17.54 8.87
C THR A 101 -0.31 -16.58 8.14
N PRO A 102 0.37 -15.67 8.88
CA PRO A 102 1.37 -14.77 8.32
C PRO A 102 2.68 -15.52 8.06
N ILE A 103 3.27 -15.33 6.87
CA ILE A 103 4.52 -15.98 6.45
C ILE A 103 5.40 -14.92 5.79
N PRO A 104 6.49 -14.46 6.42
CA PRO A 104 7.47 -13.60 5.80
C PRO A 104 8.35 -14.39 4.81
N HIS A 105 8.99 -13.68 3.90
CA HIS A 105 10.09 -14.26 3.12
C HIS A 105 11.13 -14.87 4.07
N PRO A 106 11.67 -16.07 3.80
CA PRO A 106 12.59 -16.77 4.72
C PRO A 106 13.87 -15.99 5.00
N GLU A 107 14.29 -15.13 4.08
CA GLU A 107 15.49 -14.30 4.22
C GLU A 107 15.18 -12.88 4.71
N TYR A 108 13.93 -12.56 5.05
CA TYR A 108 13.60 -11.29 5.69
C TYR A 108 14.23 -11.20 7.08
N ASP A 109 15.06 -10.19 7.34
CA ASP A 109 15.92 -10.07 8.52
C ASP A 109 15.76 -8.72 9.25
N ASP A 110 14.58 -8.12 9.19
CA ASP A 110 14.28 -6.81 9.80
C ASP A 110 15.18 -5.69 9.25
N PHE A 111 15.34 -5.66 7.93
CA PHE A 111 16.15 -4.70 7.18
C PHE A 111 17.66 -4.74 7.45
N ALA A 112 18.20 -5.76 8.09
CA ALA A 112 19.63 -5.84 8.38
C ALA A 112 20.49 -5.96 7.10
N SER A 113 19.96 -6.63 6.05
CA SER A 113 20.63 -6.83 4.76
C SER A 113 20.35 -5.75 3.71
N TYR A 114 19.87 -4.57 4.14
CA TYR A 114 19.59 -3.45 3.24
C TYR A 114 20.75 -3.19 2.26
N PRO A 115 20.50 -2.98 0.94
CA PRO A 115 19.21 -2.74 0.28
C PRO A 115 18.45 -3.99 -0.17
N ILE A 116 19.00 -5.18 0.01
CA ILE A 116 18.34 -6.46 -0.31
C ILE A 116 17.55 -6.89 0.92
N THR A 117 16.35 -6.35 1.07
CA THR A 117 15.60 -6.47 2.32
C THR A 117 14.70 -7.69 2.38
N HIS A 118 14.46 -8.38 1.26
CA HIS A 118 13.48 -9.48 1.16
C HIS A 118 12.12 -9.14 1.80
N ASP A 119 11.73 -7.84 1.72
CA ASP A 119 10.56 -7.32 2.42
C ASP A 119 9.26 -7.64 1.69
N VAL A 120 9.00 -8.92 1.55
CA VAL A 120 7.77 -9.51 1.00
C VAL A 120 7.28 -10.62 1.92
N GLY A 121 5.97 -10.78 2.01
CA GLY A 121 5.33 -11.82 2.79
C GLY A 121 3.93 -12.12 2.28
N VAL A 122 3.36 -13.20 2.78
CA VAL A 122 1.98 -13.58 2.49
C VAL A 122 1.21 -13.88 3.77
N VAL A 123 -0.11 -13.74 3.71
CA VAL A 123 -1.02 -14.34 4.69
C VAL A 123 -1.81 -15.41 3.98
N ILE A 124 -1.69 -16.65 4.43
CA ILE A 124 -2.51 -17.77 3.95
C ILE A 124 -3.82 -17.71 4.73
N LEU A 125 -4.87 -17.32 4.04
CA LEU A 125 -6.20 -17.13 4.62
C LEU A 125 -6.83 -18.49 4.96
N ASP A 126 -7.46 -18.59 6.14
CA ASP A 126 -8.10 -19.81 6.63
C ASP A 126 -9.35 -20.17 5.81
N GLU A 127 -10.02 -19.15 5.26
CA GLU A 127 -11.21 -19.30 4.41
C GLU A 127 -11.02 -18.50 3.12
N PRO A 128 -11.48 -19.00 1.97
CA PRO A 128 -11.38 -18.30 0.71
C PRO A 128 -12.24 -17.03 0.71
N VAL A 129 -11.65 -15.91 0.32
CA VAL A 129 -12.37 -14.64 0.11
C VAL A 129 -12.81 -14.50 -1.34
N THR A 130 -13.97 -13.89 -1.54
CA THR A 130 -14.50 -13.58 -2.87
C THR A 130 -14.54 -12.08 -3.04
N VAL A 131 -13.76 -11.58 -3.99
CA VAL A 131 -13.73 -10.19 -4.42
C VAL A 131 -14.09 -10.10 -5.91
N ALA A 132 -14.45 -8.92 -6.39
CA ALA A 132 -14.88 -8.75 -7.78
C ALA A 132 -13.79 -9.16 -8.80
N ARG A 133 -12.52 -8.97 -8.43
CA ARG A 133 -11.33 -9.44 -9.16
C ARG A 133 -10.16 -9.57 -8.19
N TYR A 134 -9.15 -10.32 -8.58
CA TYR A 134 -7.91 -10.48 -7.81
C TYR A 134 -6.79 -9.68 -8.45
N ALA A 135 -5.78 -9.32 -7.65
CA ALA A 135 -4.56 -8.70 -8.17
C ALA A 135 -3.75 -9.73 -8.99
N GLU A 136 -3.07 -9.25 -10.01
CA GLU A 136 -2.26 -10.05 -10.92
C GLU A 136 -0.77 -9.92 -10.59
N LEU A 137 0.00 -10.97 -10.84
CA LEU A 137 1.45 -10.95 -10.69
C LEU A 137 2.13 -10.74 -12.04
N PRO A 138 3.28 -10.03 -12.08
CA PRO A 138 4.01 -9.77 -13.30
C PRO A 138 4.84 -10.97 -13.76
N GLU A 139 5.18 -10.99 -15.05
CA GLU A 139 6.27 -11.84 -15.54
C GLU A 139 7.60 -11.42 -14.91
N GLU A 140 8.56 -12.32 -14.93
CA GLU A 140 9.91 -12.08 -14.40
C GLU A 140 10.58 -10.90 -15.12
N ASN A 141 11.26 -10.05 -14.34
CA ASN A 141 11.98 -8.86 -14.81
C ASN A 141 11.10 -7.84 -15.58
N PHE A 142 9.80 -7.81 -15.34
CA PHE A 142 8.86 -6.88 -15.98
C PHE A 142 9.33 -5.41 -15.86
N LEU A 143 9.74 -4.97 -14.67
CA LEU A 143 10.18 -3.61 -14.42
C LEU A 143 11.50 -3.27 -15.14
N ASP A 144 12.39 -4.22 -15.35
CA ASP A 144 13.66 -4.00 -16.06
C ASP A 144 13.44 -3.56 -17.51
N GLY A 145 12.38 -4.03 -18.15
CA GLY A 145 11.96 -3.56 -19.47
C GLY A 145 11.55 -2.09 -19.50
N LEU A 146 11.05 -1.57 -18.39
CA LEU A 146 10.67 -0.15 -18.24
C LEU A 146 11.88 0.73 -17.95
N ALA A 147 12.84 0.28 -17.13
CA ALA A 147 13.99 1.03 -16.67
C ALA A 147 14.98 1.38 -17.79
N THR A 148 14.97 0.68 -18.92
CA THR A 148 15.87 0.91 -20.05
C THR A 148 15.40 2.00 -21.02
N ARG A 149 14.18 2.51 -20.88
CA ARG A 149 13.59 3.50 -21.80
C ARG A 149 13.88 4.93 -21.34
N ARG A 150 14.12 5.83 -22.30
CA ARG A 150 14.05 7.27 -22.03
C ARG A 150 12.59 7.63 -21.74
N GLY A 151 12.36 8.53 -20.78
CA GLY A 151 11.01 8.92 -20.40
C GLY A 151 10.46 8.11 -19.22
N LEU A 152 11.33 7.67 -18.31
CA LEU A 152 10.90 6.95 -17.08
C LEU A 152 9.91 7.76 -16.23
N GLN A 153 9.95 9.09 -16.31
CA GLN A 153 8.99 9.98 -15.66
C GLN A 153 7.57 9.86 -16.23
N ASP A 154 7.41 9.26 -17.41
CA ASP A 154 6.11 9.00 -18.02
C ASP A 154 5.54 7.64 -17.57
N VAL A 155 6.35 6.80 -16.92
CA VAL A 155 5.90 5.55 -16.31
C VAL A 155 5.29 5.86 -14.96
N THR A 156 4.01 5.54 -14.83
CA THR A 156 3.22 5.76 -13.62
C THR A 156 2.86 4.46 -12.94
N PHE A 157 2.63 4.57 -11.65
CA PHE A 157 2.13 3.48 -10.81
C PHE A 157 0.98 4.00 -9.97
N THR A 158 0.01 3.14 -9.69
CA THR A 158 -1.03 3.40 -8.71
C THR A 158 -0.68 2.70 -7.42
N THR A 159 -0.59 3.45 -6.32
CA THR A 159 -0.42 2.91 -4.98
C THR A 159 -1.76 2.93 -4.26
N VAL A 160 -2.09 1.83 -3.57
CA VAL A 160 -3.38 1.67 -2.88
C VAL A 160 -3.17 1.17 -1.46
N GLY A 161 -3.88 1.75 -0.48
CA GLY A 161 -3.73 1.32 0.90
C GLY A 161 -4.66 2.03 1.90
N TYR A 162 -4.45 1.71 3.19
CA TYR A 162 -5.25 2.21 4.32
C TYR A 162 -4.42 3.01 5.33
N GLY A 163 -3.33 3.58 4.87
CA GLY A 163 -2.37 4.28 5.71
C GLY A 163 -2.84 5.65 6.21
N VAL A 164 -1.88 6.42 6.73
CA VAL A 164 -2.08 7.77 7.23
C VAL A 164 -2.16 8.75 6.06
N GLN A 165 -3.16 9.64 6.10
CA GLN A 165 -3.47 10.60 5.04
C GLN A 165 -2.61 11.85 5.07
N SER A 166 -2.20 12.25 6.25
CA SER A 166 -1.39 13.44 6.48
C SER A 166 -0.62 13.32 7.77
N VAL A 167 0.61 13.81 7.79
CA VAL A 167 1.43 13.87 9.00
C VAL A 167 1.48 15.29 9.56
N LYS A 168 1.24 16.32 8.74
CA LYS A 168 1.26 17.74 9.12
C LYS A 168 0.12 18.52 8.46
N PRO A 169 -0.52 19.49 9.14
CA PRO A 169 -0.23 19.96 10.49
C PRO A 169 -0.69 19.03 11.61
N ARG A 170 -1.54 18.06 11.31
CA ARG A 170 -1.98 16.97 12.19
C ARG A 170 -1.85 15.64 11.46
N ALA A 171 -1.50 14.57 12.22
CA ALA A 171 -1.66 13.23 11.72
C ALA A 171 -3.16 12.93 11.56
N GLU A 172 -3.58 12.59 10.35
CA GLU A 172 -4.94 12.15 10.04
C GLU A 172 -4.87 10.70 9.60
N SER A 173 -5.54 9.84 10.35
CA SER A 173 -5.60 8.40 10.10
C SER A 173 -7.06 7.97 10.14
N VAL A 174 -7.74 8.11 9.01
CA VAL A 174 -9.04 7.49 8.79
C VAL A 174 -8.79 6.19 8.05
N VAL A 175 -9.14 5.05 8.64
CA VAL A 175 -8.94 3.75 8.00
C VAL A 175 -9.94 3.60 6.87
N THR A 176 -9.58 4.07 5.70
CA THR A 176 -10.35 4.06 4.46
C THR A 176 -9.38 3.76 3.33
N ARG A 177 -9.79 3.00 2.33
CA ARG A 177 -8.95 2.69 1.17
C ARG A 177 -8.82 3.91 0.26
N TYR A 178 -7.59 4.25 -0.05
CA TYR A 178 -7.23 5.36 -0.91
C TYR A 178 -6.24 4.91 -1.98
N GLN A 179 -6.17 5.69 -3.05
CA GLN A 179 -5.22 5.51 -4.12
C GLN A 179 -4.50 6.81 -4.48
N ALA A 180 -3.30 6.70 -5.03
CA ALA A 180 -2.59 7.81 -5.65
C ALA A 180 -1.69 7.35 -6.77
N THR A 181 -1.50 8.25 -7.75
CA THR A 181 -0.53 8.03 -8.82
C THR A 181 0.85 8.47 -8.37
N SER A 182 1.84 7.63 -8.59
CA SER A 182 3.27 7.92 -8.41
C SER A 182 4.05 7.72 -9.71
N SER A 183 5.30 8.14 -9.78
CA SER A 183 6.17 7.96 -10.95
C SER A 183 7.43 7.20 -10.61
N LEU A 184 7.88 6.41 -11.58
CA LEU A 184 9.18 5.75 -11.52
C LEU A 184 10.32 6.79 -11.40
N ILE A 185 11.16 6.61 -10.39
CA ILE A 185 12.39 7.38 -10.20
C ILE A 185 13.61 6.53 -10.53
N ASN A 186 13.72 5.35 -9.93
CA ASN A 186 14.90 4.52 -10.10
C ASN A 186 14.66 3.05 -9.69
N LEU A 187 15.39 2.12 -10.34
CA LEU A 187 15.47 0.71 -9.99
C LEU A 187 16.88 0.26 -9.60
N ARG A 188 17.92 1.06 -9.88
CA ARG A 188 19.34 0.65 -9.80
C ARG A 188 20.24 1.66 -9.08
N SER A 189 19.65 2.44 -8.14
CA SER A 189 20.46 3.29 -7.25
C SER A 189 21.09 2.44 -6.14
N HIS A 190 22.00 3.05 -5.37
CA HIS A 190 22.55 2.43 -4.16
C HIS A 190 21.47 2.01 -3.14
N LEU A 191 20.31 2.66 -3.17
CA LEU A 191 19.18 2.37 -2.28
C LEU A 191 18.21 1.34 -2.84
N THR A 192 18.25 1.05 -4.13
CA THR A 192 17.33 0.11 -4.80
C THR A 192 18.00 -1.20 -5.18
N ASP A 193 19.23 -1.13 -5.66
CA ASP A 193 20.11 -2.24 -6.08
C ASP A 193 19.41 -3.33 -6.92
N GLY A 194 18.40 -2.92 -7.71
CA GLY A 194 17.61 -3.85 -8.50
C GLY A 194 16.49 -4.55 -7.74
N HIS A 195 16.47 -4.51 -6.40
CA HIS A 195 15.48 -5.19 -5.55
C HIS A 195 14.30 -4.30 -5.17
N ASN A 196 14.52 -2.99 -5.13
CA ASN A 196 13.47 -2.03 -4.79
C ASN A 196 13.09 -1.15 -5.99
N LEU A 197 11.80 -0.89 -6.12
CA LEU A 197 11.24 0.16 -6.95
C LEU A 197 11.23 1.47 -6.17
N MET A 198 11.89 2.51 -6.68
CA MET A 198 11.82 3.84 -6.10
C MET A 198 10.84 4.72 -6.87
N THR A 199 9.83 5.21 -6.19
CA THR A 199 8.82 6.12 -6.74
C THR A 199 8.86 7.47 -6.04
N THR A 200 8.28 8.51 -6.68
CA THR A 200 8.09 9.80 -6.03
C THR A 200 6.71 9.92 -5.44
N ASN A 201 6.64 10.38 -4.19
CA ASN A 201 5.39 10.78 -3.53
C ASN A 201 5.28 12.32 -3.41
N ASN A 202 5.96 13.04 -4.29
CA ASN A 202 5.89 14.49 -4.30
C ASN A 202 4.54 14.95 -4.90
N PRO A 203 3.75 15.81 -4.19
CA PRO A 203 2.43 16.25 -4.63
C PRO A 203 2.45 17.15 -5.87
N GLY A 204 3.62 17.53 -6.36
CA GLY A 204 3.75 18.22 -7.64
C GLY A 204 3.15 17.39 -8.77
N ASN A 205 2.35 18.03 -9.62
CA ASN A 205 1.67 17.42 -10.77
C ASN A 205 0.57 16.39 -10.41
N GLY A 206 -0.11 16.56 -9.27
CA GLY A 206 -1.23 15.69 -8.88
C GLY A 206 -0.80 14.28 -8.45
N ARG A 207 0.42 14.12 -7.98
CA ARG A 207 0.97 12.86 -7.50
C ARG A 207 0.88 12.75 -5.99
N GLY A 208 0.82 11.53 -5.52
CA GLY A 208 0.80 11.18 -4.11
C GLY A 208 1.70 9.97 -3.84
N GLY A 209 1.66 9.46 -2.61
CA GLY A 209 2.48 8.30 -2.24
C GLY A 209 2.15 7.75 -0.86
N ASN A 210 2.96 6.81 -0.43
CA ASN A 210 2.72 5.97 0.73
C ASN A 210 3.05 6.67 2.05
N CYS A 211 2.38 6.25 3.11
CA CYS A 211 2.61 6.67 4.48
C CYS A 211 2.44 5.48 5.44
N SER A 212 2.59 5.72 6.75
CA SER A 212 2.44 4.68 7.77
C SER A 212 1.09 3.97 7.69
N GLY A 213 1.09 2.66 7.53
CA GLY A 213 -0.09 1.81 7.36
C GLY A 213 -0.40 1.45 5.90
N ASP A 214 0.27 2.08 4.91
CA ASP A 214 0.24 1.64 3.51
C ASP A 214 1.26 0.51 3.25
N SER A 215 2.11 0.22 4.22
CA SER A 215 3.05 -0.92 4.23
C SER A 215 2.39 -2.19 3.72
N GLY A 216 3.04 -2.88 2.77
CA GLY A 216 2.53 -4.10 2.15
C GLY A 216 1.44 -3.88 1.09
N GLY A 217 0.89 -2.68 0.98
CA GLY A 217 -0.05 -2.32 -0.08
C GLY A 217 0.59 -2.45 -1.47
N PRO A 218 -0.21 -2.75 -2.51
CA PRO A 218 0.31 -2.94 -3.84
C PRO A 218 0.80 -1.63 -4.48
N ILE A 219 1.85 -1.75 -5.27
CA ILE A 219 2.23 -0.79 -6.29
C ILE A 219 1.83 -1.41 -7.64
N LEU A 220 0.78 -0.87 -8.23
CA LEU A 220 0.20 -1.35 -9.47
C LEU A 220 0.84 -0.65 -10.67
N TYR A 221 1.04 -1.36 -11.77
CA TYR A 221 1.52 -0.77 -13.00
C TYR A 221 0.42 0.04 -13.68
N SER A 222 0.58 1.36 -13.73
CA SER A 222 -0.41 2.27 -14.31
C SER A 222 -1.80 2.06 -13.70
N ASP A 223 -2.84 1.98 -14.52
CA ASP A 223 -4.23 1.73 -14.14
C ASP A 223 -4.62 0.23 -14.28
N SER A 224 -3.66 -0.69 -14.12
CA SER A 224 -3.90 -2.13 -14.20
C SER A 224 -3.98 -2.78 -12.82
N ASP A 225 -4.45 -4.03 -12.77
CA ASP A 225 -4.45 -4.85 -11.54
C ASP A 225 -3.10 -5.56 -11.29
N LEU A 226 -2.05 -5.23 -12.07
CA LEU A 226 -0.73 -5.86 -12.03
C LEU A 226 0.13 -5.30 -10.88
N VAL A 227 0.34 -6.07 -9.83
CA VAL A 227 1.18 -5.72 -8.69
C VAL A 227 2.64 -5.94 -9.04
N VAL A 228 3.39 -4.86 -9.26
CA VAL A 228 4.81 -4.93 -9.61
C VAL A 228 5.76 -4.84 -8.41
N ALA A 229 5.26 -4.34 -7.29
CA ALA A 229 6.00 -4.26 -6.03
C ALA A 229 5.02 -4.16 -4.84
N VAL A 230 5.50 -4.43 -3.63
CA VAL A 230 4.79 -4.18 -2.37
C VAL A 230 5.44 -3.01 -1.64
N ASN A 231 4.64 -2.11 -1.10
CA ASN A 231 5.15 -0.94 -0.39
C ASN A 231 5.93 -1.36 0.86
N SER A 232 7.18 -0.91 0.96
CA SER A 232 8.14 -1.35 1.97
C SER A 232 8.47 -0.22 2.95
N PHE A 233 9.19 0.80 2.53
CA PHE A 233 9.63 1.86 3.43
C PHE A 233 9.71 3.23 2.75
N GLY A 234 9.72 4.28 3.58
CA GLY A 234 10.03 5.65 3.18
C GLY A 234 11.17 6.20 4.03
N VAL A 235 11.99 7.07 3.46
CA VAL A 235 13.13 7.68 4.18
C VAL A 235 12.76 8.98 4.90
N ALA A 236 11.59 9.52 4.65
CA ALA A 236 11.14 10.80 5.22
C ALA A 236 10.00 10.59 6.23
N PRO A 237 10.16 11.00 7.50
CA PRO A 237 9.15 10.77 8.55
C PRO A 237 7.86 11.57 8.35
N ASN A 238 7.81 12.44 7.36
CA ASN A 238 6.61 13.21 6.99
C ASN A 238 5.92 12.67 5.73
N CYS A 239 6.25 11.46 5.29
CA CYS A 239 5.72 10.81 4.10
C CYS A 239 5.81 11.69 2.84
N LYS A 240 6.94 12.35 2.63
CA LYS A 240 7.23 13.18 1.46
C LYS A 240 8.57 12.80 0.85
N GLY A 241 8.66 12.91 -0.48
CA GLY A 241 9.90 12.64 -1.20
C GLY A 241 9.83 11.38 -2.04
N ASN A 242 10.43 10.30 -1.60
CA ASN A 242 10.48 9.04 -2.34
C ASN A 242 10.03 7.88 -1.45
N ASP A 243 9.27 6.99 -2.06
CA ASP A 243 8.87 5.71 -1.50
C ASP A 243 9.68 4.57 -2.13
N TYR A 244 9.88 3.52 -1.36
CA TYR A 244 10.59 2.31 -1.77
C TYR A 244 9.64 1.12 -1.59
N ALA A 245 9.52 0.34 -2.65
CA ALA A 245 8.68 -0.85 -2.67
C ALA A 245 9.50 -2.05 -3.12
N TYR A 246 9.37 -3.19 -2.42
CA TYR A 246 10.10 -4.40 -2.77
C TYR A 246 9.47 -5.05 -3.99
N ARG A 247 10.28 -5.35 -4.99
CA ARG A 247 9.83 -5.84 -6.30
C ARG A 247 9.28 -7.26 -6.18
N VAL A 248 8.17 -7.53 -6.87
CA VAL A 248 7.59 -8.88 -6.95
C VAL A 248 7.90 -9.61 -8.26
N ASP A 249 8.54 -8.91 -9.20
CA ASP A 249 8.93 -9.45 -10.51
C ASP A 249 10.37 -10.01 -10.57
N ILE A 250 11.11 -9.99 -9.47
CA ILE A 250 12.48 -10.54 -9.38
C ILE A 250 12.46 -12.01 -8.97
N GLU A 251 13.49 -12.74 -9.39
CA GLU A 251 13.64 -14.19 -9.15
C GLU A 251 13.41 -14.55 -7.68
N ASP A 252 14.09 -13.89 -6.76
CA ASP A 252 13.98 -14.07 -5.31
C ASP A 252 12.53 -14.08 -4.81
N THR A 253 11.76 -13.03 -5.09
CA THR A 253 10.35 -12.94 -4.69
C THR A 253 9.50 -13.99 -5.41
N ARG A 254 9.77 -14.25 -6.69
CA ARG A 254 9.00 -15.22 -7.47
C ARG A 254 9.21 -16.64 -6.95
N GLU A 255 10.44 -17.02 -6.58
CA GLU A 255 10.72 -18.32 -5.94
C GLU A 255 9.94 -18.48 -4.63
N PHE A 256 9.90 -17.45 -3.79
CA PHE A 256 9.10 -17.44 -2.57
C PHE A 256 7.59 -17.60 -2.87
N LEU A 257 7.04 -16.81 -3.81
CA LEU A 257 5.62 -16.84 -4.15
C LEU A 257 5.19 -18.14 -4.84
N ALA A 258 6.08 -18.81 -5.59
CA ALA A 258 5.81 -20.07 -6.28
C ALA A 258 5.40 -21.21 -5.32
N ALA A 259 5.73 -21.10 -4.03
CA ALA A 259 5.29 -22.06 -3.02
C ALA A 259 3.78 -21.94 -2.70
N TYR A 260 3.14 -20.85 -3.07
CA TYR A 260 1.76 -20.54 -2.68
C TYR A 260 0.82 -20.30 -3.85
N VAL A 261 1.34 -19.89 -5.01
CA VAL A 261 0.55 -19.56 -6.20
C VAL A 261 1.22 -20.05 -7.48
N THR A 262 0.44 -20.23 -8.54
CA THR A 262 0.98 -20.44 -9.88
C THR A 262 1.37 -19.07 -10.45
N LEU A 263 2.62 -18.94 -10.87
CA LEU A 263 3.15 -17.70 -11.45
C LEU A 263 2.91 -17.66 -12.97
N PRO A 264 2.79 -16.45 -13.56
CA PRO A 264 2.72 -16.28 -15.00
C PRO A 264 4.05 -16.57 -15.70
#